data_72edc92bdd350fca61ff464c15583bf5
#
_entry.id   72edc92bdd350fca61ff464c15583bf5
#
_cell.length_a   1.000
_cell.length_b   1.000
_cell.length_c   1.000
_cell.angle_alpha   90.00
_cell.angle_beta   90.00
_cell.angle_gamma   90.00
#
_symmetry.space_group_name_H-M   'P 1'
#
loop_
_entity.id
_entity.type
_entity.pdbx_description
1 polymer ?
#
loop_
_entity_poly.entity_id
_entity_poly.type
_entity_poly.pdbx_seq_one_letter_code
_entity_poly.pdbx_strand_id
1 'polypeptide(L)'
;MHKSQAGRPCENMKKPESYNFNVNPRKPNGLFMGILKTFAAYPDMKRRDFECEYINMDGIKPPYFLLANHASEMDFRILYAAIRPYNMNYVVAIDAMHDNGIGLMRFAGGICKRKFIQDMSLIRNMKYCVDHYKNPICIYPEARYTFDGTQSYIPPSVGKMAKLLKVPVVVLIAQGNFICCPQWNKDKFYKRPAPCKAKLVCVANAEEVQALPAEEINRRIAEVFVYDDFAYQYQNKIALDFKQRARGLHHILYQCCECGTEFEMYSSGTTLECRHCGKKWEMTRYGRLEAHDGNTRFAHIPDWFRWERENVRAEVEAGTYCIEDEVEVHTLPKNKYFAQGRGKFRQDSTGTHFSCKYYGEDFEMHLAPNQLESVHIEFDYRDRKKREFFGDCLDISKHDDSFWLHPVN
;
A
#
# COMPACT_ATOMS: atom_id res chain seq x y z
N MET A 1 24.04 -13.29 1.10
CA MET A 1 24.03 -13.35 -0.38
C MET A 1 23.22 -14.56 -0.81
N HIS A 2 21.92 -14.40 -1.07
CA HIS A 2 21.14 -15.41 -1.76
C HIS A 2 21.09 -14.99 -3.22
N LYS A 3 21.78 -15.70 -4.09
CA LYS A 3 21.65 -15.54 -5.55
C LYS A 3 20.18 -15.82 -5.89
N SER A 4 19.48 -14.84 -6.47
CA SER A 4 18.20 -15.08 -7.11
C SER A 4 18.43 -16.10 -8.23
N GLN A 5 17.74 -17.22 -8.17
CA GLN A 5 17.65 -18.09 -9.34
C GLN A 5 16.66 -17.42 -10.29
N ALA A 6 17.13 -16.46 -11.08
CA ALA A 6 16.37 -15.89 -12.17
C ALA A 6 15.84 -17.03 -13.03
N GLY A 7 14.53 -17.14 -13.14
CA GLY A 7 13.90 -18.08 -14.08
C GLY A 7 14.43 -17.81 -15.50
N ARG A 8 14.56 -18.85 -16.34
CA ARG A 8 15.00 -18.64 -17.72
C ARG A 8 14.08 -17.62 -18.41
N PRO A 9 14.62 -16.61 -19.12
CA PRO A 9 13.83 -15.65 -19.85
C PRO A 9 12.83 -16.33 -20.79
N CYS A 10 11.64 -15.74 -20.92
CA CYS A 10 10.57 -16.25 -21.81
C CYS A 10 10.83 -15.89 -23.28
N GLU A 11 12.05 -16.16 -23.76
CA GLU A 11 12.39 -15.99 -25.17
C GLU A 11 11.52 -16.93 -26.03
N ASN A 12 10.83 -16.36 -27.02
CA ASN A 12 9.93 -17.08 -27.93
C ASN A 12 8.65 -17.69 -27.34
N MET A 13 8.21 -17.26 -26.17
CA MET A 13 6.92 -17.70 -25.62
C MET A 13 5.81 -16.75 -26.06
N LYS A 14 4.72 -17.29 -26.60
CA LYS A 14 3.52 -16.48 -26.87
C LYS A 14 3.03 -15.83 -25.57
N LYS A 15 2.75 -14.52 -25.62
CA LYS A 15 2.18 -13.78 -24.48
C LYS A 15 0.93 -14.52 -23.95
N PRO A 16 0.86 -14.83 -22.66
CA PRO A 16 -0.31 -15.48 -22.06
C PRO A 16 -1.51 -14.52 -22.01
N GLU A 17 -2.69 -15.12 -21.88
CA GLU A 17 -3.93 -14.37 -21.72
C GLU A 17 -3.90 -13.50 -20.45
N SER A 18 -4.24 -12.23 -20.60
CA SER A 18 -4.35 -11.27 -19.48
C SER A 18 -5.62 -11.51 -18.66
N TYR A 19 -5.63 -11.00 -17.43
CA TYR A 19 -6.83 -11.06 -16.59
C TYR A 19 -7.97 -10.26 -17.24
N ASN A 20 -9.15 -10.88 -17.31
CA ASN A 20 -10.34 -10.20 -17.81
C ASN A 20 -11.02 -9.39 -16.72
N PHE A 21 -10.83 -8.07 -16.72
CA PHE A 21 -11.45 -7.13 -15.77
C PHE A 21 -12.95 -6.89 -16.04
N ASN A 22 -13.46 -7.36 -17.18
CA ASN A 22 -14.87 -7.22 -17.56
C ASN A 22 -15.79 -8.28 -16.94
N VAL A 23 -15.27 -9.11 -16.05
CA VAL A 23 -16.07 -10.13 -15.36
C VAL A 23 -16.77 -9.51 -14.15
N ASN A 24 -18.09 -9.65 -14.07
CA ASN A 24 -18.86 -9.15 -12.94
C ASN A 24 -18.30 -9.66 -11.60
N PRO A 25 -18.20 -8.80 -10.57
CA PRO A 25 -17.80 -9.18 -9.23
C PRO A 25 -18.73 -10.25 -8.65
N ARG A 26 -18.28 -10.92 -7.59
CA ARG A 26 -19.13 -11.82 -6.81
C ARG A 26 -19.56 -11.14 -5.52
N LYS A 27 -20.76 -11.47 -5.04
CA LYS A 27 -21.17 -11.15 -3.67
C LYS A 27 -20.29 -11.95 -2.71
N PRO A 28 -19.75 -11.34 -1.63
CA PRO A 28 -19.02 -12.08 -0.61
C PRO A 28 -19.86 -13.24 -0.07
N ASN A 29 -19.29 -14.44 -0.03
CA ASN A 29 -19.99 -15.59 0.53
C ASN A 29 -20.18 -15.43 2.04
N GLY A 30 -21.43 -15.37 2.51
CA GLY A 30 -21.77 -15.07 3.90
C GLY A 30 -21.19 -16.07 4.90
N LEU A 31 -21.24 -17.37 4.59
CA LEU A 31 -20.71 -18.42 5.48
C LEU A 31 -19.18 -18.32 5.60
N PHE A 32 -18.48 -18.23 4.47
CA PHE A 32 -17.02 -18.06 4.44
C PHE A 32 -16.58 -16.81 5.21
N MET A 33 -17.24 -15.68 4.94
CA MET A 33 -16.94 -14.42 5.65
C MET A 33 -17.28 -14.48 7.12
N GLY A 34 -18.34 -15.20 7.50
CA GLY A 34 -18.69 -15.49 8.90
C GLY A 34 -17.55 -16.24 9.62
N ILE A 35 -17.05 -17.31 9.01
CA ILE A 35 -15.91 -18.08 9.54
C ILE A 35 -14.67 -17.18 9.65
N LEU A 36 -14.31 -16.48 8.60
CA LEU A 36 -13.13 -15.60 8.59
C LEU A 36 -13.20 -14.52 9.68
N LYS A 37 -14.35 -13.86 9.83
CA LYS A 37 -14.57 -12.84 10.87
C LYS A 37 -14.47 -13.43 12.27
N THR A 38 -15.14 -14.57 12.51
CA THR A 38 -15.20 -15.20 13.84
C THR A 38 -13.86 -15.75 14.29
N PHE A 39 -13.08 -16.35 13.41
CA PHE A 39 -11.84 -17.02 13.78
C PHE A 39 -10.57 -16.19 13.51
N ALA A 40 -10.62 -15.16 12.68
CA ALA A 40 -9.45 -14.35 12.39
C ALA A 40 -9.62 -12.88 12.79
N ALA A 41 -10.69 -12.19 12.38
CA ALA A 41 -10.80 -10.75 12.62
C ALA A 41 -11.16 -10.42 14.08
N TYR A 42 -12.26 -10.95 14.60
CA TYR A 42 -12.75 -10.56 15.93
C TYR A 42 -11.85 -10.97 17.10
N PRO A 43 -11.25 -12.20 17.12
CA PRO A 43 -10.31 -12.55 18.18
C PRO A 43 -9.06 -11.67 18.19
N ASP A 44 -8.54 -11.30 17.01
CA ASP A 44 -7.39 -10.41 16.93
C ASP A 44 -7.74 -8.99 17.41
N MET A 45 -8.88 -8.47 17.01
CA MET A 45 -9.35 -7.15 17.46
C MET A 45 -9.62 -7.13 18.97
N LYS A 46 -10.20 -8.19 19.52
CA LYS A 46 -10.37 -8.33 20.98
C LYS A 46 -9.02 -8.34 21.72
N ARG A 47 -8.02 -9.06 21.20
CA ARG A 47 -6.68 -9.12 21.78
C ARG A 47 -5.96 -7.77 21.73
N ARG A 48 -6.35 -6.89 20.81
CA ARG A 48 -5.75 -5.56 20.57
C ARG A 48 -6.58 -4.42 21.12
N ASP A 49 -7.52 -4.71 22.01
CA ASP A 49 -8.40 -3.71 22.65
C ASP A 49 -8.98 -2.74 21.60
N PHE A 50 -9.52 -3.30 20.51
CA PHE A 50 -10.04 -2.50 19.41
C PHE A 50 -11.22 -1.65 19.82
N GLU A 51 -11.12 -0.38 19.57
CA GLU A 51 -12.18 0.61 19.72
C GLU A 51 -12.46 1.31 18.39
N CYS A 52 -13.75 1.58 18.11
CA CYS A 52 -14.15 2.32 16.93
C CYS A 52 -15.10 3.45 17.33
N GLU A 53 -14.74 4.68 16.99
CA GLU A 53 -15.59 5.86 17.11
C GLU A 53 -16.42 6.00 15.83
N TYR A 54 -17.72 6.22 15.95
CA TYR A 54 -18.66 6.40 14.83
C TYR A 54 -19.10 7.86 14.80
N ILE A 55 -18.77 8.58 13.70
CA ILE A 55 -19.02 10.01 13.54
C ILE A 55 -19.95 10.21 12.35
N ASN A 56 -21.08 10.89 12.55
CA ASN A 56 -22.10 11.13 11.53
C ASN A 56 -22.61 9.84 10.85
N MET A 57 -22.57 8.71 11.58
CA MET A 57 -22.99 7.41 11.05
C MET A 57 -24.46 7.07 11.35
N ASP A 58 -25.20 7.92 12.06
CA ASP A 58 -26.58 7.70 12.40
C ASP A 58 -27.44 7.59 11.13
N GLY A 59 -28.18 6.49 11.01
CA GLY A 59 -28.99 6.18 9.83
C GLY A 59 -28.22 5.75 8.58
N ILE A 60 -26.90 5.82 8.56
CA ILE A 60 -26.07 5.40 7.41
C ILE A 60 -25.99 3.87 7.37
N LYS A 61 -26.58 3.30 6.33
CA LYS A 61 -26.59 1.85 6.06
C LYS A 61 -26.00 1.56 4.68
N PRO A 62 -25.49 0.34 4.43
CA PRO A 62 -25.07 -0.05 3.09
C PRO A 62 -26.21 0.08 2.05
N PRO A 63 -25.87 0.39 0.78
CA PRO A 63 -24.51 0.54 0.27
C PRO A 63 -23.90 1.89 0.59
N TYR A 64 -22.59 1.92 0.85
CA TYR A 64 -21.80 3.15 0.95
C TYR A 64 -20.41 2.93 0.35
N PHE A 65 -19.74 4.01 -0.04
CA PHE A 65 -18.38 4.02 -0.54
C PHE A 65 -17.44 4.21 0.64
N LEU A 66 -16.69 3.16 0.98
CA LEU A 66 -15.78 3.11 2.12
C LEU A 66 -14.34 3.37 1.66
N LEU A 67 -13.74 4.40 2.20
CA LEU A 67 -12.33 4.74 2.04
C LEU A 67 -11.60 4.40 3.32
N ALA A 68 -10.49 3.69 3.24
CA ALA A 68 -9.70 3.32 4.42
C ALA A 68 -8.22 3.64 4.21
N ASN A 69 -7.50 4.00 5.26
CA ASN A 69 -6.04 4.09 5.23
C ASN A 69 -5.43 2.70 5.13
N HIS A 70 -4.27 2.61 4.45
CA HIS A 70 -3.64 1.32 4.15
C HIS A 70 -2.31 1.17 4.88
N ALA A 71 -2.35 0.49 6.01
CA ALA A 71 -1.23 0.37 6.92
C ALA A 71 -0.50 -0.98 6.82
N SER A 72 -1.24 -2.07 6.63
CA SER A 72 -0.65 -3.42 6.57
C SER A 72 -1.57 -4.45 5.90
N GLU A 73 -1.02 -5.61 5.60
CA GLU A 73 -1.79 -6.77 5.08
C GLU A 73 -2.97 -7.18 5.99
N MET A 74 -2.98 -6.74 7.25
CA MET A 74 -3.99 -7.12 8.24
C MET A 74 -5.13 -6.12 8.38
N ASP A 75 -5.18 -5.08 7.56
CA ASP A 75 -6.21 -4.01 7.64
C ASP A 75 -7.63 -4.54 7.50
N PHE A 76 -7.84 -5.66 6.78
CA PHE A 76 -9.15 -6.28 6.65
C PHE A 76 -9.79 -6.67 7.99
N ARG A 77 -8.99 -6.96 9.03
CA ARG A 77 -9.48 -7.31 10.37
C ARG A 77 -10.16 -6.12 11.04
N ILE A 78 -9.52 -4.97 10.94
CA ILE A 78 -10.06 -3.71 11.46
C ILE A 78 -11.33 -3.32 10.68
N LEU A 79 -11.26 -3.38 9.34
CA LEU A 79 -12.40 -3.07 8.50
C LEU A 79 -13.64 -3.89 8.90
N TYR A 80 -13.53 -5.22 8.99
CA TYR A 80 -14.66 -6.07 9.36
C TYR A 80 -15.12 -5.89 10.80
N ALA A 81 -14.27 -5.47 11.71
CA ALA A 81 -14.68 -5.11 13.07
C ALA A 81 -15.46 -3.79 13.09
N ALA A 82 -14.99 -2.77 12.35
CA ALA A 82 -15.60 -1.45 12.31
C ALA A 82 -16.96 -1.44 11.59
N ILE A 83 -17.13 -2.22 10.51
CA ILE A 83 -18.37 -2.25 9.71
C ILE A 83 -19.37 -3.33 10.15
N ARG A 84 -19.14 -4.00 11.29
CA ARG A 84 -20.04 -5.06 11.78
C ARG A 84 -21.50 -4.59 11.81
N PRO A 85 -22.48 -5.42 11.37
CA PRO A 85 -22.38 -6.85 10.99
C PRO A 85 -22.12 -7.09 9.48
N TYR A 86 -21.91 -6.06 8.69
CA TYR A 86 -21.92 -6.13 7.23
C TYR A 86 -20.74 -6.90 6.64
N ASN A 87 -20.94 -7.39 5.42
CA ASN A 87 -19.88 -7.81 4.50
C ASN A 87 -19.67 -6.70 3.48
N MET A 88 -18.50 -6.65 2.86
CA MET A 88 -18.17 -5.65 1.85
C MET A 88 -17.61 -6.31 0.59
N ASN A 89 -17.77 -5.64 -0.55
CA ASN A 89 -16.91 -5.84 -1.70
C ASN A 89 -15.72 -4.89 -1.59
N TYR A 90 -14.54 -5.29 -2.05
CA TYR A 90 -13.34 -4.49 -1.90
C TYR A 90 -12.45 -4.58 -3.14
N VAL A 91 -11.80 -3.47 -3.45
CA VAL A 91 -10.84 -3.42 -4.55
C VAL A 91 -9.52 -4.01 -4.09
N VAL A 92 -8.95 -4.86 -4.90
CA VAL A 92 -7.71 -5.56 -4.60
C VAL A 92 -6.82 -5.64 -5.83
N ALA A 93 -5.52 -5.44 -5.64
CA ALA A 93 -4.55 -5.50 -6.71
C ALA A 93 -4.35 -6.93 -7.25
N ILE A 94 -3.93 -7.05 -8.50
CA ILE A 94 -3.80 -8.34 -9.19
C ILE A 94 -2.74 -9.24 -8.56
N ASP A 95 -1.69 -8.67 -7.99
CA ASP A 95 -0.66 -9.38 -7.23
C ASP A 95 -1.22 -10.02 -5.97
N ALA A 96 -2.00 -9.30 -5.18
CA ALA A 96 -2.69 -9.86 -4.01
C ALA A 96 -3.74 -10.91 -4.41
N MET A 97 -4.41 -10.74 -5.57
CA MET A 97 -5.25 -11.77 -6.17
C MET A 97 -4.46 -13.03 -6.56
N HIS A 98 -3.24 -12.83 -7.11
CA HIS A 98 -2.34 -13.93 -7.43
C HIS A 98 -1.93 -14.69 -6.17
N ASP A 99 -1.44 -13.99 -5.15
CA ASP A 99 -0.90 -14.58 -3.92
C ASP A 99 -1.92 -15.38 -3.13
N ASN A 100 -3.13 -14.87 -3.02
CA ASN A 100 -4.22 -15.49 -2.25
C ASN A 100 -5.14 -16.38 -3.10
N GLY A 101 -4.96 -16.41 -4.41
CA GLY A 101 -5.77 -17.17 -5.36
C GLY A 101 -7.01 -16.39 -5.84
N ILE A 102 -7.06 -16.12 -7.16
CA ILE A 102 -8.12 -15.32 -7.80
C ILE A 102 -9.52 -15.82 -7.45
N GLY A 103 -9.73 -17.15 -7.48
CA GLY A 103 -11.03 -17.76 -7.16
C GLY A 103 -11.48 -17.47 -5.74
N LEU A 104 -10.57 -17.62 -4.76
CA LEU A 104 -10.85 -17.37 -3.34
C LEU A 104 -11.11 -15.87 -3.08
N MET A 105 -10.29 -14.99 -3.64
CA MET A 105 -10.45 -13.55 -3.45
C MET A 105 -11.77 -13.06 -4.04
N ARG A 106 -12.16 -13.55 -5.22
CA ARG A 106 -13.48 -13.25 -5.81
C ARG A 106 -14.62 -13.82 -4.97
N PHE A 107 -14.46 -15.00 -4.39
CA PHE A 107 -15.45 -15.61 -3.49
C PHE A 107 -15.63 -14.82 -2.20
N ALA A 108 -14.56 -14.18 -1.74
CA ALA A 108 -14.57 -13.25 -0.60
C ALA A 108 -15.10 -11.83 -0.96
N GLY A 109 -15.42 -11.55 -2.23
CA GLY A 109 -15.96 -10.26 -2.67
C GLY A 109 -14.95 -9.30 -3.29
N GLY A 110 -13.74 -9.76 -3.60
CA GLY A 110 -12.68 -8.97 -4.21
C GLY A 110 -12.97 -8.57 -5.66
N ILE A 111 -12.70 -7.30 -5.97
CA ILE A 111 -12.77 -6.69 -7.30
C ILE A 111 -11.33 -6.44 -7.75
N CYS A 112 -10.87 -7.15 -8.78
CA CYS A 112 -9.50 -7.05 -9.25
C CYS A 112 -9.22 -5.73 -9.95
N LYS A 113 -8.03 -5.15 -9.67
CA LYS A 113 -7.50 -3.95 -10.33
C LYS A 113 -6.01 -4.10 -10.60
N ARG A 114 -5.50 -3.48 -11.68
CA ARG A 114 -4.08 -3.12 -11.79
C ARG A 114 -3.83 -1.76 -11.14
N LYS A 115 -2.70 -1.63 -10.47
CA LYS A 115 -2.34 -0.38 -9.78
C LYS A 115 -2.07 0.73 -10.81
N PHE A 116 -2.41 1.97 -10.45
CA PHE A 116 -2.11 3.21 -11.19
C PHE A 116 -2.61 3.26 -12.64
N ILE A 117 -3.57 2.42 -13.01
CA ILE A 117 -4.22 2.46 -14.31
C ILE A 117 -5.64 3.00 -14.17
N GLN A 118 -6.01 3.93 -15.07
CA GLN A 118 -7.39 4.35 -15.21
C GLN A 118 -8.18 3.22 -15.88
N ASP A 119 -9.11 2.63 -15.16
CA ASP A 119 -9.87 1.48 -15.60
C ASP A 119 -11.37 1.70 -15.39
N MET A 120 -12.08 1.94 -16.49
CA MET A 120 -13.55 2.09 -16.49
C MET A 120 -14.27 0.80 -16.04
N SER A 121 -13.62 -0.37 -16.20
CA SER A 121 -14.19 -1.63 -15.73
C SER A 121 -14.28 -1.68 -14.21
N LEU A 122 -13.35 -1.05 -13.50
CA LEU A 122 -13.39 -0.92 -12.05
C LEU A 122 -14.67 -0.18 -11.61
N ILE A 123 -14.94 0.99 -12.17
CA ILE A 123 -16.11 1.79 -11.84
C ILE A 123 -17.41 1.01 -12.11
N ARG A 124 -17.48 0.35 -13.27
CA ARG A 124 -18.60 -0.50 -13.63
C ARG A 124 -18.80 -1.64 -12.61
N ASN A 125 -17.72 -2.31 -12.21
CA ASN A 125 -17.76 -3.41 -11.26
C ASN A 125 -18.16 -2.94 -9.85
N MET A 126 -17.67 -1.78 -9.40
CA MET A 126 -18.09 -1.16 -8.13
C MET A 126 -19.58 -0.79 -8.18
N LYS A 127 -20.00 -0.14 -9.26
CA LYS A 127 -21.42 0.22 -9.47
C LYS A 127 -22.31 -1.02 -9.49
N TYR A 128 -21.89 -2.10 -10.15
CA TYR A 128 -22.59 -3.38 -10.13
C TYR A 128 -22.79 -3.91 -8.71
N CYS A 129 -21.78 -3.86 -7.85
CA CYS A 129 -21.90 -4.29 -6.45
C CYS A 129 -22.86 -3.40 -5.65
N VAL A 130 -22.81 -2.08 -5.85
CA VAL A 130 -23.75 -1.12 -5.22
C VAL A 130 -25.18 -1.44 -5.62
N ASP A 131 -25.44 -1.61 -6.91
CA ASP A 131 -26.80 -1.75 -7.43
C ASP A 131 -27.42 -3.12 -7.14
N HIS A 132 -26.62 -4.21 -7.20
CA HIS A 132 -27.15 -5.57 -7.11
C HIS A 132 -26.96 -6.20 -5.72
N TYR A 133 -25.84 -5.93 -5.06
CA TYR A 133 -25.51 -6.58 -3.78
C TYR A 133 -25.83 -5.72 -2.57
N LYS A 134 -25.97 -4.40 -2.77
CA LYS A 134 -26.20 -3.41 -1.70
C LYS A 134 -25.18 -3.51 -0.56
N ASN A 135 -23.94 -3.86 -0.91
CA ASN A 135 -22.83 -3.95 0.05
C ASN A 135 -22.04 -2.64 0.10
N PRO A 136 -21.32 -2.38 1.20
CA PRO A 136 -20.24 -1.41 1.19
C PRO A 136 -19.22 -1.76 0.11
N ILE A 137 -18.66 -0.75 -0.55
CA ILE A 137 -17.54 -0.88 -1.49
C ILE A 137 -16.32 -0.24 -0.86
N CYS A 138 -15.32 -1.04 -0.55
CA CYS A 138 -14.09 -0.56 0.08
C CYS A 138 -12.97 -0.37 -0.95
N ILE A 139 -12.30 0.78 -0.88
CA ILE A 139 -11.00 1.00 -1.51
C ILE A 139 -10.01 1.59 -0.50
N TYR A 140 -8.75 1.38 -0.79
CA TYR A 140 -7.63 2.10 -0.17
C TYR A 140 -7.19 3.18 -1.16
N PRO A 141 -7.57 4.45 -0.97
CA PRO A 141 -7.38 5.48 -1.98
C PRO A 141 -5.89 5.83 -2.21
N GLU A 142 -5.03 5.55 -1.25
CA GLU A 142 -3.58 5.72 -1.35
C GLU A 142 -2.94 4.74 -2.36
N ALA A 143 -3.66 3.68 -2.76
CA ALA A 143 -3.26 2.62 -3.70
C ALA A 143 -1.96 1.87 -3.34
N ARG A 144 -1.41 2.12 -2.18
CA ARG A 144 -0.22 1.46 -1.59
C ARG A 144 -0.30 1.45 -0.07
N TYR A 145 0.54 0.64 0.56
CA TYR A 145 0.75 0.75 2.01
C TYR A 145 1.54 2.01 2.34
N THR A 146 1.26 2.61 3.51
CA THR A 146 2.10 3.69 4.02
C THR A 146 3.50 3.18 4.36
N PHE A 147 4.53 3.97 4.07
CA PHE A 147 5.92 3.62 4.38
C PHE A 147 6.34 4.10 5.77
N ASP A 148 5.86 5.25 6.17
CA ASP A 148 6.26 5.95 7.41
C ASP A 148 5.15 6.01 8.47
N GLY A 149 3.99 5.39 8.22
CA GLY A 149 2.84 5.41 9.13
C GLY A 149 2.01 6.69 9.06
N THR A 150 2.21 7.54 8.05
CA THR A 150 1.40 8.73 7.78
C THR A 150 0.63 8.60 6.46
N GLN A 151 -0.34 9.50 6.23
CA GLN A 151 -1.11 9.49 4.99
C GLN A 151 -0.24 9.76 3.76
N SER A 152 -0.56 9.04 2.69
CA SER A 152 -0.01 9.27 1.36
C SER A 152 -0.94 10.14 0.52
N TYR A 153 -0.55 10.39 -0.72
CA TYR A 153 -1.36 11.12 -1.70
C TYR A 153 -2.67 10.39 -2.00
N ILE A 154 -3.77 11.14 -2.00
CA ILE A 154 -5.10 10.66 -2.41
C ILE A 154 -5.47 11.32 -3.74
N PRO A 155 -5.69 10.54 -4.82
CA PRO A 155 -6.04 11.09 -6.12
C PRO A 155 -7.37 11.86 -6.11
N PRO A 156 -7.48 13.02 -6.80
CA PRO A 156 -8.73 13.77 -6.92
C PRO A 156 -9.85 12.97 -7.63
N SER A 157 -9.50 11.92 -8.33
CA SER A 157 -10.44 11.00 -8.98
C SER A 157 -11.38 10.30 -7.99
N VAL A 158 -11.06 10.25 -6.70
CA VAL A 158 -11.89 9.64 -5.64
C VAL A 158 -13.23 10.36 -5.51
N GLY A 159 -13.25 11.69 -5.51
CA GLY A 159 -14.49 12.47 -5.48
C GLY A 159 -15.37 12.25 -6.73
N LYS A 160 -14.75 12.15 -7.91
CA LYS A 160 -15.46 11.80 -9.15
C LYS A 160 -16.05 10.38 -9.08
N MET A 161 -15.33 9.44 -8.49
CA MET A 161 -15.80 8.07 -8.27
C MET A 161 -17.02 8.06 -7.32
N ALA A 162 -16.98 8.81 -6.22
CA ALA A 162 -18.10 8.97 -5.31
C ALA A 162 -19.35 9.49 -6.04
N LYS A 163 -19.20 10.50 -6.90
CA LYS A 163 -20.31 11.05 -7.72
C LYS A 163 -20.92 10.01 -8.65
N LEU A 164 -20.13 9.09 -9.21
CA LEU A 164 -20.61 8.01 -10.08
C LEU A 164 -21.35 6.92 -9.30
N LEU A 165 -20.91 6.61 -8.09
CA LEU A 165 -21.55 5.60 -7.23
C LEU A 165 -22.86 6.09 -6.62
N LYS A 166 -23.00 7.38 -6.31
CA LYS A 166 -24.21 8.02 -5.75
C LYS A 166 -24.69 7.42 -4.42
N VAL A 167 -23.74 7.01 -3.59
CA VAL A 167 -23.99 6.45 -2.24
C VAL A 167 -23.23 7.26 -1.21
N PRO A 168 -23.55 7.18 0.11
CA PRO A 168 -22.78 7.85 1.14
C PRO A 168 -21.28 7.56 1.03
N VAL A 169 -20.46 8.56 1.32
CA VAL A 169 -19.00 8.41 1.42
C VAL A 169 -18.61 8.30 2.88
N VAL A 170 -17.98 7.19 3.23
CA VAL A 170 -17.55 6.86 4.58
C VAL A 170 -16.04 6.68 4.59
N VAL A 171 -15.37 7.30 5.56
CA VAL A 171 -13.92 7.20 5.74
C VAL A 171 -13.63 6.43 7.02
N LEU A 172 -12.76 5.43 6.95
CA LEU A 172 -12.22 4.71 8.10
C LEU A 172 -10.74 5.05 8.25
N ILE A 173 -10.38 5.62 9.37
CA ILE A 173 -8.98 5.82 9.77
C ILE A 173 -8.67 4.90 10.94
N ALA A 174 -7.72 4.00 10.74
CA ALA A 174 -7.25 3.06 11.75
C ALA A 174 -5.81 3.38 12.15
N GLN A 175 -5.51 3.31 13.44
CA GLN A 175 -4.18 3.51 14.02
C GLN A 175 -3.78 2.30 14.86
N GLY A 176 -2.48 2.08 15.00
CA GLY A 176 -1.92 0.94 15.73
C GLY A 176 -1.69 -0.30 14.86
N ASN A 177 -2.15 -0.32 13.61
CA ASN A 177 -1.94 -1.46 12.70
C ASN A 177 -0.59 -1.40 12.00
N PHE A 178 -0.16 -0.21 11.58
CA PHE A 178 1.15 0.00 10.97
C PHE A 178 2.29 -0.42 11.90
N ILE A 179 2.30 0.05 13.14
CA ILE A 179 3.38 -0.26 14.11
C ILE A 179 3.51 -1.76 14.42
N CYS A 180 2.45 -2.54 14.18
CA CYS A 180 2.49 -4.00 14.30
C CYS A 180 3.20 -4.68 13.14
N CYS A 181 3.05 -4.16 11.91
CA CYS A 181 3.53 -4.79 10.70
C CYS A 181 3.82 -3.75 9.61
N PRO A 182 4.83 -2.87 9.79
CA PRO A 182 5.23 -1.96 8.73
C PRO A 182 5.78 -2.75 7.54
N GLN A 183 5.62 -2.23 6.33
CA GLN A 183 6.00 -2.90 5.08
C GLN A 183 7.49 -3.26 5.01
N TRP A 184 8.33 -2.41 5.55
CA TRP A 184 9.78 -2.62 5.61
C TRP A 184 10.23 -3.60 6.69
N ASN A 185 9.31 -4.08 7.58
CA ASN A 185 9.61 -5.06 8.62
C ASN A 185 8.54 -6.14 8.68
N LYS A 186 8.65 -7.12 7.78
CA LYS A 186 7.71 -8.23 7.61
C LYS A 186 7.85 -9.36 8.65
N ASP A 187 8.53 -9.10 9.78
CA ASP A 187 8.52 -10.05 10.88
C ASP A 187 7.10 -10.25 11.40
N LYS A 188 6.82 -11.49 11.73
CA LYS A 188 5.46 -11.99 11.97
C LYS A 188 4.61 -11.06 12.84
N PHE A 189 3.53 -10.56 12.25
CA PHE A 189 2.54 -9.66 12.83
C PHE A 189 2.11 -10.02 14.27
N TYR A 190 1.83 -11.29 14.54
CA TYR A 190 1.38 -11.73 15.87
C TYR A 190 2.43 -11.59 16.99
N LYS A 191 3.68 -11.30 16.66
CA LYS A 191 4.73 -11.03 17.65
C LYS A 191 4.70 -9.59 18.16
N ARG A 192 3.92 -8.71 17.54
CA ARG A 192 3.85 -7.28 17.84
C ARG A 192 2.41 -6.78 17.99
N PRO A 193 1.57 -7.39 18.86
CA PRO A 193 0.22 -6.88 19.05
C PRO A 193 0.30 -5.49 19.72
N ALA A 194 -0.42 -4.52 19.16
CA ALA A 194 -0.59 -3.20 19.75
C ALA A 194 -2.09 -2.87 19.81
N PRO A 195 -2.53 -2.09 20.79
CA PRO A 195 -3.87 -1.54 20.80
C PRO A 195 -4.21 -0.85 19.47
N CYS A 196 -5.44 -0.99 19.04
CA CYS A 196 -5.87 -0.50 17.75
C CYS A 196 -7.12 0.36 17.92
N LYS A 197 -7.12 1.56 17.37
CA LYS A 197 -8.27 2.46 17.37
C LYS A 197 -8.65 2.80 15.94
N ALA A 198 -9.95 3.01 15.71
CA ALA A 198 -10.45 3.48 14.44
C ALA A 198 -11.50 4.57 14.61
N LYS A 199 -11.64 5.40 13.58
CA LYS A 199 -12.75 6.33 13.40
C LYS A 199 -13.45 5.98 12.10
N LEU A 200 -14.75 5.78 12.16
CA LEU A 200 -15.61 5.58 10.99
C LEU A 200 -16.50 6.81 10.83
N VAL A 201 -16.25 7.59 9.79
CA VAL A 201 -16.84 8.92 9.61
C VAL A 201 -17.62 8.99 8.30
N CYS A 202 -18.91 9.33 8.35
CA CYS A 202 -19.63 9.71 7.14
C CYS A 202 -19.28 11.16 6.78
N VAL A 203 -18.56 11.36 5.68
CA VAL A 203 -18.11 12.69 5.21
C VAL A 203 -19.12 13.35 4.27
N ALA A 204 -19.98 12.54 3.63
CA ALA A 204 -21.10 13.01 2.83
C ALA A 204 -22.17 11.90 2.75
N ASN A 205 -23.43 12.24 3.08
CA ASN A 205 -24.55 11.34 2.86
C ASN A 205 -24.93 11.26 1.36
N ALA A 206 -25.90 10.42 0.99
CA ALA A 206 -26.26 10.20 -0.41
C ALA A 206 -26.79 11.45 -1.13
N GLU A 207 -27.51 12.33 -0.42
CA GLU A 207 -28.06 13.59 -0.95
C GLU A 207 -26.90 14.59 -1.17
N GLU A 208 -26.00 14.72 -0.19
CA GLU A 208 -24.81 15.57 -0.30
C GLU A 208 -23.87 15.11 -1.41
N VAL A 209 -23.66 13.80 -1.58
CA VAL A 209 -22.86 13.25 -2.71
C VAL A 209 -23.46 13.65 -4.05
N GLN A 210 -24.77 13.75 -4.17
CA GLN A 210 -25.41 14.19 -5.41
C GLN A 210 -25.35 15.71 -5.59
N ALA A 211 -25.48 16.48 -4.53
CA ALA A 211 -25.53 17.94 -4.57
C ALA A 211 -24.14 18.60 -4.70
N LEU A 212 -23.16 18.10 -3.95
CA LEU A 212 -21.82 18.71 -3.86
C LEU A 212 -20.96 18.45 -5.10
N PRO A 213 -20.05 19.37 -5.48
CA PRO A 213 -19.02 19.10 -6.48
C PRO A 213 -18.01 18.06 -5.96
N ALA A 214 -17.32 17.39 -6.88
CA ALA A 214 -16.34 16.35 -6.53
C ALA A 214 -15.17 16.90 -5.69
N GLU A 215 -14.78 18.13 -5.93
CA GLU A 215 -13.73 18.86 -5.23
C GLU A 215 -14.08 19.05 -3.75
N GLU A 216 -15.33 19.37 -3.44
CA GLU A 216 -15.79 19.52 -2.06
C GLU A 216 -15.84 18.17 -1.33
N ILE A 217 -16.21 17.09 -2.02
CA ILE A 217 -16.14 15.73 -1.47
C ILE A 217 -14.68 15.38 -1.17
N ASN A 218 -13.74 15.66 -2.09
CA ASN A 218 -12.31 15.44 -1.87
C ASN A 218 -11.77 16.25 -0.68
N ARG A 219 -12.19 17.51 -0.54
CA ARG A 219 -11.80 18.36 0.61
C ARG A 219 -12.23 17.73 1.94
N ARG A 220 -13.49 17.30 2.04
CA ARG A 220 -14.03 16.64 3.25
C ARG A 220 -13.33 15.32 3.54
N ILE A 221 -12.98 14.54 2.50
CA ILE A 221 -12.19 13.31 2.65
C ILE A 221 -10.83 13.67 3.24
N ALA A 222 -10.12 14.64 2.66
CA ALA A 222 -8.77 15.03 3.10
C ALA A 222 -8.73 15.54 4.53
N GLU A 223 -9.78 16.23 5.01
CA GLU A 223 -9.87 16.69 6.40
C GLU A 223 -9.97 15.55 7.41
N VAL A 224 -10.58 14.44 7.04
CA VAL A 224 -10.73 13.25 7.90
C VAL A 224 -9.55 12.29 7.72
N PHE A 225 -8.98 12.24 6.52
CA PHE A 225 -7.95 11.27 6.17
C PHE A 225 -6.56 11.70 6.65
N VAL A 226 -6.45 11.93 7.95
CA VAL A 226 -5.22 12.34 8.62
C VAL A 226 -4.86 11.32 9.69
N TYR A 227 -3.65 10.77 9.64
CA TYR A 227 -3.15 9.83 10.64
C TYR A 227 -1.63 9.87 10.73
N ASP A 228 -1.12 9.44 11.90
CA ASP A 228 0.30 9.27 12.19
C ASP A 228 0.43 8.17 13.25
N ASP A 229 0.83 6.99 12.84
CA ASP A 229 0.91 5.81 13.70
C ASP A 229 2.07 5.89 14.72
N PHE A 230 3.19 6.54 14.38
CA PHE A 230 4.27 6.74 15.32
C PHE A 230 3.93 7.80 16.39
N ALA A 231 3.23 8.88 15.99
CA ALA A 231 2.72 9.84 16.96
C ALA A 231 1.67 9.18 17.87
N TYR A 232 0.76 8.38 17.32
CA TYR A 232 -0.22 7.60 18.09
C TYR A 232 0.48 6.67 19.10
N GLN A 233 1.51 5.93 18.66
CA GLN A 233 2.29 5.04 19.51
C GLN A 233 2.90 5.79 20.69
N TYR A 234 3.57 6.91 20.40
CA TYR A 234 4.29 7.70 21.41
C TYR A 234 3.34 8.37 22.42
N GLN A 235 2.29 9.03 21.94
CA GLN A 235 1.31 9.74 22.76
C GLN A 235 0.53 8.79 23.68
N ASN A 236 0.19 7.60 23.20
CA ASN A 236 -0.52 6.60 23.99
C ASN A 236 0.42 5.67 24.78
N LYS A 237 1.73 5.94 24.78
CA LYS A 237 2.76 5.16 25.49
C LYS A 237 2.68 3.66 25.16
N ILE A 238 2.42 3.33 23.90
CA ILE A 238 2.33 1.94 23.43
C ILE A 238 3.73 1.38 23.29
N ALA A 239 4.11 0.54 24.25
CA ALA A 239 5.44 -0.04 24.30
C ALA A 239 5.51 -1.31 23.41
N LEU A 240 6.40 -1.33 22.44
CA LEU A 240 6.74 -2.49 21.63
C LEU A 240 8.14 -2.99 21.98
N ASP A 241 8.21 -4.06 22.78
CA ASP A 241 9.48 -4.66 23.24
C ASP A 241 10.08 -5.64 22.21
N PHE A 242 9.65 -5.55 20.96
CA PHE A 242 10.12 -6.40 19.89
C PHE A 242 11.59 -6.10 19.56
N LYS A 243 12.46 -7.13 19.69
CA LYS A 243 13.92 -6.98 19.57
C LYS A 243 14.41 -6.64 18.15
N GLN A 244 13.57 -6.78 17.13
CA GLN A 244 13.87 -6.48 15.73
C GLN A 244 13.05 -5.27 15.22
N ARG A 245 12.67 -4.32 16.11
CA ARG A 245 11.76 -3.23 15.76
C ARG A 245 12.33 -2.26 14.72
N ALA A 246 13.65 -2.08 14.66
CA ALA A 246 14.31 -1.24 13.66
C ALA A 246 14.69 -1.99 12.37
N ARG A 247 14.59 -3.34 12.34
CA ARG A 247 15.00 -4.11 11.16
C ARG A 247 14.23 -3.66 9.92
N GLY A 248 14.95 -3.33 8.84
CA GLY A 248 14.41 -2.86 7.57
C GLY A 248 14.10 -1.36 7.53
N LEU A 249 14.25 -0.62 8.64
CA LEU A 249 13.97 0.82 8.66
C LEU A 249 14.83 1.62 7.66
N HIS A 250 16.02 1.13 7.31
CA HIS A 250 16.90 1.72 6.30
C HIS A 250 16.33 1.69 4.88
N HIS A 251 15.30 0.89 4.60
CA HIS A 251 14.62 0.94 3.30
C HIS A 251 13.81 2.23 3.09
N ILE A 252 13.39 2.87 4.17
CA ILE A 252 12.65 4.14 4.10
C ILE A 252 13.46 5.34 4.60
N LEU A 253 14.46 5.12 5.44
CA LEU A 253 15.43 6.13 5.88
C LEU A 253 16.77 5.82 5.23
N TYR A 254 16.88 6.14 3.93
CA TYR A 254 18.01 5.75 3.09
C TYR A 254 19.11 6.81 3.05
N GLN A 255 18.79 8.07 3.38
CA GLN A 255 19.74 9.19 3.41
C GLN A 255 20.09 9.55 4.87
N CYS A 256 21.36 9.55 5.20
CA CYS A 256 21.82 9.93 6.52
C CYS A 256 21.56 11.41 6.83
N CYS A 257 20.79 11.68 7.87
CA CYS A 257 20.47 13.06 8.26
C CYS A 257 21.66 13.84 8.86
N GLU A 258 22.78 13.17 9.17
CA GLU A 258 23.99 13.78 9.70
C GLU A 258 24.98 14.16 8.58
N CYS A 259 25.36 13.22 7.74
CA CYS A 259 26.37 13.43 6.71
C CYS A 259 25.82 13.59 5.29
N GLY A 260 24.52 13.39 5.08
CA GLY A 260 23.86 13.52 3.78
C GLY A 260 24.08 12.35 2.82
N THR A 261 24.90 11.34 3.18
CA THR A 261 25.21 10.20 2.30
C THR A 261 23.97 9.33 2.12
N GLU A 262 23.70 8.93 0.89
CA GLU A 262 22.60 8.04 0.53
C GLU A 262 23.05 6.58 0.43
N PHE A 263 22.08 5.66 0.65
CA PHE A 263 22.22 4.20 0.51
C PHE A 263 23.26 3.53 1.41
N GLU A 264 23.86 4.28 2.36
CA GLU A 264 24.78 3.75 3.37
C GLU A 264 24.11 3.54 4.75
N MET A 265 22.79 3.67 4.79
CA MET A 265 22.03 3.35 5.99
C MET A 265 21.83 1.84 6.13
N TYR A 266 21.90 1.36 7.37
CA TYR A 266 21.66 -0.05 7.71
C TYR A 266 20.90 -0.14 9.02
N SER A 267 20.03 -1.14 9.15
CA SER A 267 19.27 -1.35 10.38
C SER A 267 19.14 -2.82 10.73
N SER A 268 19.34 -3.13 12.00
CA SER A 268 19.16 -4.47 12.57
C SER A 268 18.83 -4.37 14.06
N GLY A 269 18.13 -5.37 14.57
CA GLY A 269 17.75 -5.33 15.98
C GLY A 269 16.89 -4.11 16.29
N THR A 270 17.39 -3.26 17.14
CA THR A 270 16.77 -2.01 17.57
C THR A 270 17.50 -0.77 17.04
N THR A 271 18.59 -0.97 16.27
CA THR A 271 19.52 0.10 15.87
C THR A 271 19.40 0.40 14.37
N LEU A 272 19.42 1.69 14.04
CA LEU A 272 19.68 2.26 12.73
C LEU A 272 21.07 2.87 12.74
N GLU A 273 21.89 2.64 11.72
CA GLU A 273 23.24 3.20 11.60
C GLU A 273 23.57 3.68 10.20
N CYS A 274 24.39 4.71 10.10
CA CYS A 274 25.04 5.11 8.86
C CYS A 274 26.42 4.47 8.79
N ARG A 275 26.68 3.64 7.79
CA ARG A 275 27.98 2.97 7.60
C ARG A 275 29.08 3.90 7.10
N HIS A 276 28.69 5.05 6.52
CA HIS A 276 29.65 6.06 6.08
C HIS A 276 30.21 6.88 7.23
N CYS A 277 29.37 7.52 8.06
CA CYS A 277 29.85 8.37 9.15
C CYS A 277 29.89 7.67 10.53
N GLY A 278 29.36 6.46 10.64
CA GLY A 278 29.35 5.67 11.87
C GLY A 278 28.30 6.07 12.90
N LYS A 279 27.48 7.10 12.64
CA LYS A 279 26.44 7.53 13.57
C LYS A 279 25.34 6.48 13.72
N LYS A 280 24.85 6.30 14.97
CA LYS A 280 23.88 5.27 15.33
C LYS A 280 22.71 5.86 16.11
N TRP A 281 21.53 5.30 15.88
CA TRP A 281 20.30 5.64 16.59
C TRP A 281 19.63 4.36 17.10
N GLU A 282 19.18 4.41 18.34
CA GLU A 282 18.29 3.40 18.92
C GLU A 282 16.84 3.72 18.57
N MET A 283 16.11 2.77 18.01
CA MET A 283 14.66 2.86 17.93
C MET A 283 14.09 2.44 19.29
N THR A 284 13.55 3.36 20.03
CA THR A 284 12.98 3.10 21.36
C THR A 284 11.74 2.21 21.28
N ARG A 285 11.34 1.65 22.40
CA ARG A 285 10.09 0.86 22.50
C ARG A 285 8.81 1.65 22.17
N TYR A 286 8.91 2.98 22.15
CA TYR A 286 7.82 3.91 21.87
C TYR A 286 7.87 4.49 20.44
N GLY A 287 8.67 3.89 19.53
CA GLY A 287 8.74 4.29 18.13
C GLY A 287 9.48 5.60 17.86
N ARG A 288 10.33 6.07 18.82
CA ARG A 288 11.20 7.23 18.60
C ARG A 288 12.62 6.77 18.30
N LEU A 289 13.35 7.58 17.55
CA LEU A 289 14.79 7.41 17.36
C LEU A 289 15.55 8.29 18.36
N GLU A 290 16.59 7.71 18.97
CA GLU A 290 17.48 8.40 19.90
C GLU A 290 18.92 8.11 19.49
N ALA A 291 19.70 9.16 19.16
CA ALA A 291 21.10 9.01 18.78
C ALA A 291 21.94 8.59 19.99
N HIS A 292 22.88 7.65 19.79
CA HIS A 292 23.73 7.15 20.87
C HIS A 292 24.66 8.23 21.45
N ASP A 293 24.99 9.28 20.69
CA ASP A 293 25.77 10.42 21.12
C ASP A 293 24.93 11.53 21.79
N GLY A 294 23.61 11.31 21.92
CA GLY A 294 22.66 12.27 22.49
C GLY A 294 22.20 13.37 21.54
N ASN A 295 22.82 13.52 20.35
CA ASN A 295 22.45 14.55 19.38
C ASN A 295 21.49 13.99 18.33
N THR A 296 20.19 14.02 18.62
CA THR A 296 19.14 13.49 17.76
C THR A 296 18.47 14.58 16.93
N ARG A 297 18.77 14.65 15.64
CA ARG A 297 18.13 15.61 14.72
C ARG A 297 16.66 15.28 14.50
N PHE A 298 16.33 14.03 14.21
CA PHE A 298 14.97 13.56 14.00
C PHE A 298 14.66 12.40 14.97
N ALA A 299 13.88 12.67 15.99
CA ALA A 299 13.38 11.63 16.89
C ALA A 299 12.11 10.97 16.35
N HIS A 300 11.35 11.65 15.51
CA HIS A 300 10.12 11.18 14.87
C HIS A 300 10.42 10.69 13.46
N ILE A 301 10.19 9.40 13.18
CA ILE A 301 10.53 8.76 11.92
C ILE A 301 9.89 9.46 10.69
N PRO A 302 8.59 9.85 10.73
CA PRO A 302 7.99 10.58 9.62
C PRO A 302 8.64 11.93 9.31
N ASP A 303 9.23 12.60 10.30
CA ASP A 303 9.93 13.89 10.06
C ASP A 303 11.23 13.67 9.27
N TRP A 304 11.97 12.57 9.56
CA TRP A 304 13.14 12.20 8.79
C TRP A 304 12.76 11.82 7.35
N PHE A 305 11.77 10.96 7.18
CA PHE A 305 11.27 10.57 5.85
C PHE A 305 10.74 11.77 5.05
N ARG A 306 10.09 12.74 5.70
CA ARG A 306 9.67 13.99 5.06
C ARG A 306 10.87 14.83 4.60
N TRP A 307 11.92 14.92 5.42
CA TRP A 307 13.15 15.64 5.05
C TRP A 307 13.82 15.00 3.81
N GLU A 308 13.91 13.68 3.73
CA GLU A 308 14.41 13.00 2.51
C GLU A 308 13.57 13.34 1.28
N ARG A 309 12.25 13.31 1.42
CA ARG A 309 11.33 13.69 0.33
C ARG A 309 11.50 15.14 -0.12
N GLU A 310 11.76 16.07 0.79
CA GLU A 310 12.04 17.47 0.44
C GLU A 310 13.39 17.62 -0.29
N ASN A 311 14.40 16.81 0.06
CA ASN A 311 15.68 16.80 -0.67
C ASN A 311 15.46 16.33 -2.11
N VAL A 312 14.76 15.20 -2.31
CA VAL A 312 14.41 14.71 -3.66
C VAL A 312 13.57 15.72 -4.42
N ARG A 313 12.63 16.40 -3.75
CA ARG A 313 11.85 17.47 -4.40
C ARG A 313 12.75 18.60 -4.90
N ALA A 314 13.70 19.02 -4.09
CA ALA A 314 14.65 20.06 -4.48
C ALA A 314 15.49 19.65 -5.70
N GLU A 315 15.92 18.39 -5.77
CA GLU A 315 16.62 17.84 -6.93
C GLU A 315 15.74 17.83 -8.20
N VAL A 316 14.48 17.42 -8.06
CA VAL A 316 13.51 17.43 -9.18
C VAL A 316 13.29 18.87 -9.67
N GLU A 317 13.10 19.83 -8.76
CA GLU A 317 12.91 21.25 -9.09
C GLU A 317 14.18 21.88 -9.72
N ALA A 318 15.36 21.44 -9.27
CA ALA A 318 16.64 21.85 -9.86
C ALA A 318 16.97 21.15 -11.20
N GLY A 319 16.20 20.13 -11.59
CA GLY A 319 16.46 19.32 -12.78
C GLY A 319 17.69 18.41 -12.67
N THR A 320 18.16 18.15 -11.46
CA THR A 320 19.34 17.30 -11.18
C THR A 320 18.96 15.87 -10.80
N TYR A 321 17.69 15.63 -10.46
CA TYR A 321 17.21 14.29 -10.11
C TYR A 321 17.34 13.32 -11.27
N CYS A 322 18.06 12.23 -11.06
CA CYS A 322 18.18 11.13 -12.01
C CYS A 322 18.49 9.83 -11.27
N ILE A 323 17.64 8.85 -11.46
CA ILE A 323 17.91 7.45 -11.07
C ILE A 323 17.96 6.62 -12.34
N GLU A 324 19.02 5.84 -12.52
CA GLU A 324 19.16 4.90 -13.62
C GLU A 324 19.74 3.59 -13.08
N ASP A 325 19.10 2.47 -13.43
CA ASP A 325 19.56 1.15 -12.99
C ASP A 325 19.23 0.06 -14.02
N GLU A 326 20.00 -1.02 -13.98
CA GLU A 326 19.68 -2.27 -14.67
C GLU A 326 18.80 -3.11 -13.74
N VAL A 327 17.67 -3.60 -14.25
CA VAL A 327 16.67 -4.32 -13.46
C VAL A 327 16.37 -5.69 -14.03
N GLU A 328 16.11 -6.66 -13.15
CA GLU A 328 15.45 -7.91 -13.55
C GLU A 328 13.95 -7.65 -13.68
N VAL A 329 13.34 -8.19 -14.74
CA VAL A 329 11.96 -7.89 -15.11
C VAL A 329 11.09 -9.14 -15.03
N HIS A 330 10.01 -9.05 -14.29
CA HIS A 330 8.95 -10.05 -14.28
C HIS A 330 7.62 -9.41 -14.68
N THR A 331 6.76 -10.17 -15.36
CA THR A 331 5.41 -9.71 -15.70
C THR A 331 4.34 -10.56 -15.06
N LEU A 332 3.19 -9.96 -14.73
CA LEU A 332 2.03 -10.61 -14.13
C LEU A 332 0.76 -10.35 -14.94
N PRO A 333 0.56 -11.05 -16.05
CA PRO A 333 -0.64 -10.85 -16.89
C PRO A 333 -1.93 -11.30 -16.18
N LYS A 334 -1.88 -12.38 -15.39
CA LYS A 334 -3.09 -12.95 -14.74
C LYS A 334 -2.79 -13.53 -13.36
N ASN A 335 -2.18 -14.69 -13.31
CA ASN A 335 -2.04 -15.49 -12.07
C ASN A 335 -0.70 -16.21 -11.97
N LYS A 336 0.28 -15.80 -12.75
CA LYS A 336 1.63 -16.36 -12.77
C LYS A 336 2.62 -15.28 -13.20
N TYR A 337 3.76 -15.22 -12.51
CA TYR A 337 4.89 -14.41 -12.92
C TYR A 337 5.68 -15.06 -14.04
N PHE A 338 6.15 -14.24 -14.99
CA PHE A 338 6.96 -14.64 -16.13
C PHE A 338 8.22 -13.77 -16.16
N ALA A 339 9.39 -14.41 -16.08
CA ALA A 339 10.65 -13.71 -16.20
C ALA A 339 10.86 -13.23 -17.64
N GLN A 340 11.15 -11.95 -17.82
CA GLN A 340 11.44 -11.34 -19.11
C GLN A 340 12.95 -11.10 -19.35
N GLY A 341 13.78 -11.36 -18.33
CA GLY A 341 15.19 -11.06 -18.33
C GLY A 341 15.52 -9.69 -17.79
N ARG A 342 16.58 -9.07 -18.30
CA ARG A 342 17.04 -7.76 -17.87
C ARG A 342 16.39 -6.63 -18.66
N GLY A 343 16.23 -5.50 -18.00
CA GLY A 343 15.75 -4.25 -18.58
C GLY A 343 16.53 -3.06 -18.04
N LYS A 344 16.25 -1.89 -18.57
CA LYS A 344 16.79 -0.61 -18.08
C LYS A 344 15.65 0.23 -17.53
N PHE A 345 15.86 0.77 -16.36
CA PHE A 345 14.95 1.72 -15.71
C PHE A 345 15.65 3.04 -15.53
N ARG A 346 14.99 4.13 -15.87
CA ARG A 346 15.45 5.48 -15.63
C ARG A 346 14.28 6.37 -15.23
N GLN A 347 14.51 7.20 -14.21
CA GLN A 347 13.56 8.26 -13.82
C GLN A 347 14.31 9.56 -13.63
N ASP A 348 13.85 10.61 -14.30
CA ASP A 348 14.40 11.95 -14.25
C ASP A 348 13.32 13.03 -14.48
N SER A 349 13.72 14.28 -14.69
CA SER A 349 12.81 15.41 -14.94
C SER A 349 11.93 15.24 -16.19
N THR A 350 12.28 14.35 -17.12
CA THR A 350 11.50 14.05 -18.32
C THR A 350 10.46 12.96 -18.12
N GLY A 351 10.52 12.26 -16.97
CA GLY A 351 9.57 11.21 -16.59
C GLY A 351 10.25 9.88 -16.28
N THR A 352 9.47 8.81 -16.41
CA THR A 352 9.93 7.43 -16.18
C THR A 352 10.10 6.72 -17.52
N HIS A 353 11.29 6.19 -17.75
CA HIS A 353 11.68 5.44 -18.94
C HIS A 353 12.00 3.99 -18.53
N PHE A 354 11.44 3.06 -19.24
CA PHE A 354 11.68 1.65 -19.00
C PHE A 354 11.77 0.88 -20.32
N SER A 355 12.78 0.03 -20.47
CA SER A 355 12.93 -0.83 -21.64
C SER A 355 13.37 -2.24 -21.25
N CYS A 356 12.85 -3.25 -21.97
CA CYS A 356 13.21 -4.65 -21.80
C CYS A 356 12.87 -5.47 -23.02
N LYS A 357 13.24 -6.75 -23.04
CA LYS A 357 12.58 -7.73 -23.89
C LYS A 357 11.25 -8.15 -23.26
N TYR A 358 10.17 -8.12 -24.01
CA TYR A 358 8.82 -8.47 -23.56
C TYR A 358 8.28 -9.63 -24.42
N TYR A 359 8.35 -10.83 -23.89
CA TYR A 359 8.09 -12.10 -24.61
C TYR A 359 8.92 -12.26 -25.88
N GLY A 360 10.16 -11.75 -25.86
CA GLY A 360 11.14 -11.83 -26.96
C GLY A 360 11.18 -10.62 -27.88
N GLU A 361 10.19 -9.74 -27.83
CA GLU A 361 10.15 -8.50 -28.62
C GLU A 361 10.73 -7.31 -27.82
N ASP A 362 11.29 -6.33 -28.53
CA ASP A 362 11.73 -5.08 -27.90
C ASP A 362 10.53 -4.29 -27.40
N PHE A 363 10.61 -3.84 -26.14
CA PHE A 363 9.56 -3.09 -25.49
C PHE A 363 10.14 -1.84 -24.82
N GLU A 364 9.51 -0.70 -25.05
CA GLU A 364 9.81 0.55 -24.40
C GLU A 364 8.54 1.17 -23.83
N MET A 365 8.67 1.79 -22.66
CA MET A 365 7.61 2.55 -22.00
C MET A 365 8.19 3.90 -21.56
N HIS A 366 7.48 4.95 -21.90
CA HIS A 366 7.72 6.28 -21.37
C HIS A 366 6.47 6.79 -20.69
N LEU A 367 6.61 7.21 -19.44
CA LEU A 367 5.57 7.84 -18.64
C LEU A 367 6.03 9.28 -18.36
N ALA A 368 5.35 10.24 -18.96
CA ALA A 368 5.66 11.64 -18.76
C ALA A 368 5.53 12.06 -17.28
N PRO A 369 6.15 13.14 -16.82
CA PRO A 369 5.95 13.68 -15.48
C PRO A 369 4.45 13.81 -15.17
N ASN A 370 4.03 13.44 -13.98
CA ASN A 370 2.64 13.42 -13.50
C ASN A 370 1.70 12.38 -14.14
N GLN A 371 2.18 11.49 -15.00
CA GLN A 371 1.37 10.33 -15.45
C GLN A 371 1.29 9.22 -14.38
N LEU A 372 2.30 9.11 -13.52
CA LEU A 372 2.26 8.28 -12.33
C LEU A 372 2.00 9.16 -11.11
N GLU A 373 0.81 9.08 -10.54
CA GLU A 373 0.47 9.78 -9.29
C GLU A 373 1.21 9.22 -8.09
N SER A 374 1.65 7.96 -8.16
CA SER A 374 2.44 7.26 -7.16
C SER A 374 3.07 6.02 -7.78
N VAL A 375 4.07 5.46 -7.11
CA VAL A 375 4.68 4.18 -7.43
C VAL A 375 4.44 3.20 -6.28
N HIS A 376 4.32 1.92 -6.61
CA HIS A 376 4.22 0.87 -5.61
C HIS A 376 5.57 0.18 -5.45
N ILE A 377 6.07 0.17 -4.23
CA ILE A 377 7.30 -0.52 -3.85
C ILE A 377 6.93 -1.60 -2.84
N GLU A 378 7.39 -2.82 -3.08
CA GLU A 378 7.34 -3.93 -2.14
C GLU A 378 8.77 -4.22 -1.66
N PHE A 379 8.97 -4.22 -0.33
CA PHE A 379 10.22 -4.61 0.28
C PHE A 379 10.25 -6.11 0.54
N ASP A 380 11.41 -6.76 0.31
CA ASP A 380 11.58 -8.20 0.55
C ASP A 380 10.46 -9.06 -0.07
N TYR A 381 10.00 -8.71 -1.28
CA TYR A 381 8.89 -9.41 -1.91
C TYR A 381 9.22 -10.86 -2.24
N ARG A 382 8.26 -11.73 -2.00
CA ARG A 382 8.36 -13.16 -2.30
C ARG A 382 7.10 -13.66 -2.98
N ASP A 383 7.24 -14.23 -4.17
CA ASP A 383 6.14 -14.98 -4.79
C ASP A 383 5.74 -16.15 -3.88
N ARG A 384 4.55 -16.04 -3.27
CA ARG A 384 4.06 -17.04 -2.30
C ARG A 384 3.79 -18.39 -2.94
N LYS A 385 3.50 -18.47 -4.24
CA LYS A 385 3.20 -19.72 -4.95
C LYS A 385 4.46 -20.47 -5.34
N LYS A 386 5.44 -19.78 -5.90
CA LYS A 386 6.70 -20.39 -6.33
C LYS A 386 7.76 -20.41 -5.24
N ARG A 387 7.58 -19.64 -4.16
CA ARG A 387 8.58 -19.39 -3.11
C ARG A 387 9.86 -18.74 -3.65
N GLU A 388 9.79 -18.10 -4.80
CA GLU A 388 10.88 -17.30 -5.35
C GLU A 388 10.97 -15.98 -4.59
N PHE A 389 12.20 -15.59 -4.25
CA PHE A 389 12.49 -14.34 -3.59
C PHE A 389 12.88 -13.31 -4.65
N PHE A 390 12.15 -12.21 -4.73
CA PHE A 390 12.39 -11.14 -5.68
C PHE A 390 13.14 -9.95 -5.06
N GLY A 391 13.21 -9.85 -3.73
CA GLY A 391 13.80 -8.70 -3.05
C GLY A 391 12.90 -7.47 -3.10
N ASP A 392 13.51 -6.30 -3.10
CA ASP A 392 12.79 -5.05 -3.25
C ASP A 392 12.36 -4.88 -4.71
N CYS A 393 11.12 -4.50 -4.93
CA CYS A 393 10.58 -4.38 -6.27
C CYS A 393 9.69 -3.15 -6.45
N LEU A 394 9.76 -2.61 -7.67
CA LEU A 394 8.88 -1.56 -8.19
C LEU A 394 7.85 -2.18 -9.14
N ASP A 395 6.57 -1.88 -8.95
CA ASP A 395 5.49 -2.28 -9.86
C ASP A 395 5.12 -1.12 -10.78
N ILE A 396 5.28 -1.33 -12.09
CA ILE A 396 4.78 -0.44 -13.15
C ILE A 396 3.76 -1.20 -13.97
N SER A 397 2.53 -0.75 -13.98
CA SER A 397 1.44 -1.42 -14.69
C SER A 397 1.11 -0.77 -16.02
N LYS A 398 0.67 -1.59 -16.97
CA LYS A 398 -0.06 -1.20 -18.18
C LYS A 398 -1.40 -1.94 -18.24
N HIS A 399 -2.29 -1.61 -19.20
CA HIS A 399 -3.66 -2.12 -19.22
C HIS A 399 -3.78 -3.65 -19.16
N ASP A 400 -2.87 -4.37 -19.80
CA ASP A 400 -2.95 -5.82 -19.99
C ASP A 400 -1.87 -6.60 -19.23
N ASP A 401 -0.92 -5.91 -18.57
CA ASP A 401 0.13 -6.53 -17.77
C ASP A 401 0.65 -5.61 -16.65
N SER A 402 1.38 -6.19 -15.70
CA SER A 402 2.12 -5.47 -14.67
C SER A 402 3.59 -5.90 -14.74
N PHE A 403 4.49 -4.92 -14.74
CA PHE A 403 5.94 -5.13 -14.72
C PHE A 403 6.45 -4.97 -13.30
N TRP A 404 7.13 -5.99 -12.83
CA TRP A 404 7.80 -6.01 -11.53
C TRP A 404 9.29 -5.92 -11.78
N LEU A 405 9.88 -4.81 -11.36
CA LEU A 405 11.27 -4.45 -11.59
C LEU A 405 12.06 -4.64 -10.30
N HIS A 406 13.16 -5.37 -10.36
CA HIS A 406 14.02 -5.65 -9.23
C HIS A 406 15.43 -5.17 -9.55
N PRO A 407 16.15 -4.51 -8.61
CA PRO A 407 17.58 -4.23 -8.78
C PRO A 407 18.37 -5.49 -9.06
N VAL A 408 19.38 -5.40 -9.91
CA VAL A 408 20.25 -6.55 -10.29
C VAL A 408 21.29 -6.88 -9.21
N ASN A 409 21.46 -6.07 -8.17
CA ASN A 409 22.49 -6.19 -7.12
C ASN A 409 22.22 -7.25 -6.05
#